data_116b980b01193d80797db7d2ed868160
#
_entry.id   116b980b01193d80797db7d2ed868160
#
_cell.length_a   1.000
_cell.length_b   1.000
_cell.length_c   1.000
_cell.angle_alpha   90.00
_cell.angle_beta   90.00
_cell.angle_gamma   90.00
#
_symmetry.space_group_name_H-M   'P 1'
#
loop_
_entity.id
_entity.type
_entity.pdbx_description
1 polymer ?
#
loop_
_entity_poly.entity_id
_entity_poly.type
_entity_poly.pdbx_seq_one_letter_code
_entity_poly.pdbx_strand_id
1 'polypeptide(L)'
;MNEITPIDSKGIPYKVKVDEEDLKKRVDPLSFDVLRKAATETAFTGEYTDNETIGVYKCKACSAELFKSDTKFHSGCGWPSFYAPTENDAVELIEDRSLFPRVRTEVRCAACGSHLGHVFTGEGYAVPTDERWCINSVALILEPKN
;
A
#
# COMPACT_ATOMS: atom_id res chain seq x y z
N MET A 1 13.08 -7.07 7.18
CA MET A 1 11.77 -6.42 7.15
C MET A 1 11.83 -5.09 7.88
N ASN A 2 11.30 -4.01 7.29
CA ASN A 2 11.31 -2.71 7.96
C ASN A 2 10.25 -2.68 9.06
N GLU A 3 10.66 -2.22 10.23
CA GLU A 3 9.76 -2.12 11.37
C GLU A 3 8.91 -0.86 11.26
N ILE A 4 7.62 -0.96 11.63
CA ILE A 4 6.74 0.20 11.67
C ILE A 4 6.95 0.93 12.99
N THR A 5 7.36 2.20 12.91
CA THR A 5 7.63 3.05 14.06
C THR A 5 6.69 4.26 14.05
N PRO A 6 6.61 5.02 15.16
CA PRO A 6 5.75 6.21 15.17
C PRO A 6 6.32 7.41 14.41
N ILE A 7 7.52 7.29 13.86
CA ILE A 7 8.16 8.37 13.08
C ILE A 7 8.45 7.86 11.67
N ASP A 8 8.49 8.79 10.71
CA ASP A 8 8.78 8.46 9.31
C ASP A 8 10.29 8.30 9.07
N SER A 9 10.67 8.04 7.82
CA SER A 9 12.08 7.84 7.44
C SER A 9 12.95 9.07 7.64
N LYS A 10 12.33 10.25 7.82
CA LYS A 10 13.04 11.51 8.06
C LYS A 10 13.06 11.89 9.55
N GLY A 11 12.52 11.02 10.42
CA GLY A 11 12.46 11.26 11.86
C GLY A 11 11.29 12.15 12.29
N ILE A 12 10.31 12.37 11.43
CA ILE A 12 9.14 13.22 11.70
C ILE A 12 7.97 12.33 12.12
N PRO A 13 7.27 12.65 13.22
CA PRO A 13 6.10 11.86 13.62
C PRO A 13 5.02 11.85 12.53
N TYR A 14 4.40 10.70 12.31
CA TYR A 14 3.27 10.59 11.38
C TYR A 14 2.10 11.44 11.89
N LYS A 15 1.34 12.02 10.95
CA LYS A 15 0.20 12.89 11.28
C LYS A 15 -0.90 12.15 12.02
N VAL A 16 -1.11 10.88 11.70
CA VAL A 16 -2.14 10.03 12.30
C VAL A 16 -1.45 8.97 13.13
N LYS A 17 -1.72 8.94 14.43
CA LYS A 17 -1.20 7.91 15.32
C LYS A 17 -2.19 6.76 15.33
N VAL A 18 -1.73 5.57 14.94
CA VAL A 18 -2.55 4.37 14.95
C VAL A 18 -2.47 3.72 16.33
N ASP A 19 -3.63 3.54 16.97
CA ASP A 19 -3.73 2.73 18.17
C ASP A 19 -3.82 1.28 17.72
N GLU A 20 -2.74 0.51 17.91
CA GLU A 20 -2.66 -0.86 17.40
C GLU A 20 -3.65 -1.81 18.07
N GLU A 21 -3.96 -1.60 19.35
CA GLU A 21 -4.95 -2.42 20.03
C GLU A 21 -6.36 -2.19 19.46
N ASP A 22 -6.69 -0.95 19.15
CA ASP A 22 -7.96 -0.60 18.50
C ASP A 22 -8.00 -1.18 17.08
N LEU A 23 -6.91 -1.04 16.32
CA LEU A 23 -6.83 -1.55 14.96
C LEU A 23 -7.04 -3.06 14.91
N LYS A 24 -6.45 -3.80 15.85
CA LYS A 24 -6.63 -5.25 15.93
C LYS A 24 -8.09 -5.65 16.07
N LYS A 25 -8.90 -4.82 16.70
CA LYS A 25 -10.34 -5.08 16.89
C LYS A 25 -11.16 -4.76 15.66
N ARG A 26 -10.66 -3.86 14.77
CA ARG A 26 -11.41 -3.37 13.62
C ARG A 26 -11.14 -4.14 12.33
N VAL A 27 -9.98 -4.77 12.23
CA VAL A 27 -9.56 -5.45 10.99
C VAL A 27 -9.24 -6.91 11.30
N ASP A 28 -9.21 -7.73 10.25
CA ASP A 28 -8.83 -9.13 10.39
C ASP A 28 -7.33 -9.26 10.68
N PRO A 29 -6.87 -10.42 11.20
CA PRO A 29 -5.46 -10.61 11.55
C PRO A 29 -4.49 -10.40 10.42
N LEU A 30 -4.82 -10.84 9.20
CA LEU A 30 -3.94 -10.65 8.04
C LEU A 30 -3.78 -9.18 7.71
N SER A 31 -4.88 -8.40 7.71
CA SER A 31 -4.80 -6.96 7.48
C SER A 31 -3.91 -6.28 8.50
N PHE A 32 -4.05 -6.64 9.77
CA PHE A 32 -3.21 -6.08 10.83
C PHE A 32 -1.73 -6.40 10.58
N ASP A 33 -1.43 -7.65 10.26
CA ASP A 33 -0.04 -8.07 10.04
C ASP A 33 0.57 -7.35 8.82
N VAL A 34 -0.19 -7.16 7.74
CA VAL A 34 0.29 -6.41 6.58
C VAL A 34 0.53 -4.95 6.97
N LEU A 35 -0.45 -4.31 7.58
CA LEU A 35 -0.40 -2.88 7.88
C LEU A 35 0.69 -2.53 8.91
N ARG A 36 0.85 -3.32 9.95
CA ARG A 36 1.70 -2.96 11.09
C ARG A 36 2.94 -3.81 11.29
N LYS A 37 3.04 -4.95 10.59
CA LYS A 37 4.20 -5.85 10.68
C LYS A 37 4.86 -6.09 9.32
N ALA A 38 4.43 -5.35 8.30
CA ALA A 38 4.96 -5.42 6.94
C ALA A 38 4.89 -6.83 6.34
N ALA A 39 3.85 -7.59 6.67
CA ALA A 39 3.58 -8.88 6.04
C ALA A 39 3.03 -8.66 4.63
N THR A 40 2.96 -9.73 3.83
CA THR A 40 2.46 -9.69 2.46
C THR A 40 1.35 -10.73 2.31
N GLU A 41 0.23 -10.33 1.70
CA GLU A 41 -0.83 -11.29 1.38
C GLU A 41 -0.38 -12.24 0.28
N THR A 42 -1.01 -13.42 0.22
CA THR A 42 -0.74 -14.40 -0.85
C THR A 42 -1.26 -13.84 -2.18
N ALA A 43 -0.45 -13.98 -3.24
CA ALA A 43 -0.84 -13.52 -4.57
C ALA A 43 -2.17 -14.15 -5.02
N PHE A 44 -2.98 -13.36 -5.71
CA PHE A 44 -4.28 -13.77 -6.28
C PHE A 44 -5.38 -14.07 -5.25
N THR A 45 -5.18 -13.70 -3.99
CA THR A 45 -6.19 -13.92 -2.94
C THR A 45 -6.93 -12.65 -2.53
N GLY A 46 -6.45 -11.47 -2.92
CA GLY A 46 -7.02 -10.21 -2.47
C GLY A 46 -8.33 -9.84 -3.16
N GLU A 47 -9.21 -9.23 -2.40
CA GLU A 47 -10.53 -8.79 -2.87
C GLU A 47 -10.45 -7.82 -4.04
N TYR A 48 -9.44 -6.96 -4.06
CA TYR A 48 -9.35 -5.86 -5.04
C TYR A 48 -8.40 -6.14 -6.20
N THR A 49 -7.76 -7.30 -6.26
CA THR A 49 -6.78 -7.60 -7.31
C THR A 49 -7.33 -7.36 -8.70
N ASP A 50 -8.49 -7.92 -9.00
CA ASP A 50 -9.13 -7.79 -10.31
C ASP A 50 -10.35 -6.86 -10.29
N ASN A 51 -10.52 -6.09 -9.22
CA ASN A 51 -11.69 -5.21 -9.06
C ASN A 51 -11.61 -4.03 -10.02
N GLU A 52 -12.72 -3.72 -10.69
CA GLU A 52 -12.80 -2.61 -11.66
C GLU A 52 -13.80 -1.54 -11.23
N THR A 53 -14.29 -1.59 -10.00
CA THR A 53 -15.21 -0.58 -9.47
C THR A 53 -14.55 0.79 -9.45
N ILE A 54 -15.26 1.79 -9.95
CA ILE A 54 -14.76 3.18 -9.95
C ILE A 54 -14.85 3.73 -8.54
N GLY A 55 -13.76 4.27 -8.04
CA GLY A 55 -13.71 4.83 -6.69
C GLY A 55 -12.30 5.15 -6.23
N VAL A 56 -12.16 5.33 -4.92
CA VAL A 56 -10.89 5.69 -4.28
C VAL A 56 -10.50 4.59 -3.30
N TYR A 57 -9.25 4.16 -3.36
CA TYR A 57 -8.69 3.18 -2.43
C TYR A 57 -8.02 3.94 -1.28
N LYS A 58 -8.45 3.64 -0.07
CA LYS A 58 -8.00 4.31 1.16
C LYS A 58 -7.20 3.36 2.03
N CYS A 59 -6.34 3.93 2.89
CA CYS A 59 -5.62 3.16 3.89
C CYS A 59 -6.60 2.54 4.88
N LYS A 60 -6.52 1.24 5.06
CA LYS A 60 -7.42 0.52 5.95
C LYS A 60 -7.22 0.90 7.43
N ALA A 61 -6.03 1.39 7.78
CA ALA A 61 -5.73 1.79 9.16
C ALA A 61 -6.23 3.18 9.49
N CYS A 62 -6.10 4.17 8.56
CA CYS A 62 -6.39 5.57 8.88
C CYS A 62 -7.37 6.27 7.93
N SER A 63 -7.80 5.59 6.86
CA SER A 63 -8.74 6.10 5.86
C SER A 63 -8.19 7.22 4.98
N ALA A 64 -6.88 7.46 4.96
CA ALA A 64 -6.28 8.42 4.03
C ALA A 64 -6.43 7.92 2.59
N GLU A 65 -6.72 8.83 1.65
CA GLU A 65 -6.82 8.47 0.24
C GLU A 65 -5.44 8.16 -0.32
N LEU A 66 -5.30 7.03 -1.00
CA LEU A 66 -4.00 6.55 -1.49
C LEU A 66 -3.94 6.40 -3.00
N PHE A 67 -4.91 5.73 -3.59
CA PHE A 67 -4.93 5.44 -5.03
C PHE A 67 -6.34 5.58 -5.58
N LYS A 68 -6.43 6.01 -6.85
CA LYS A 68 -7.71 6.08 -7.55
C LYS A 68 -7.82 4.94 -8.55
N SER A 69 -9.05 4.50 -8.81
CA SER A 69 -9.30 3.44 -9.77
C SER A 69 -8.83 3.75 -11.18
N ASP A 70 -8.77 5.03 -11.58
CA ASP A 70 -8.33 5.42 -12.93
C ASP A 70 -6.84 5.12 -13.18
N THR A 71 -6.03 4.92 -12.14
CA THR A 71 -4.63 4.50 -12.30
C THR A 71 -4.42 3.01 -12.11
N LYS A 72 -5.48 2.26 -11.79
CA LYS A 72 -5.40 0.82 -11.59
C LYS A 72 -5.28 0.08 -12.92
N PHE A 73 -4.40 -0.91 -12.99
CA PHE A 73 -4.26 -1.74 -14.19
C PHE A 73 -4.00 -3.18 -13.81
N HIS A 74 -4.25 -4.09 -14.76
CA HIS A 74 -4.04 -5.53 -14.56
C HIS A 74 -2.61 -5.90 -14.96
N SER A 75 -1.71 -5.99 -13.99
CA SER A 75 -0.31 -6.32 -14.24
C SER A 75 -0.05 -7.83 -14.31
N GLY A 76 -0.98 -8.64 -13.80
CA GLY A 76 -0.80 -10.08 -13.72
C GLY A 76 0.05 -10.55 -12.54
N CYS A 77 0.46 -9.64 -11.65
CA CYS A 77 1.34 -10.01 -10.54
C CYS A 77 0.62 -10.68 -9.36
N GLY A 78 -0.72 -10.59 -9.31
CA GLY A 78 -1.50 -11.20 -8.23
C GLY A 78 -1.89 -10.28 -7.11
N TRP A 79 -1.55 -8.99 -7.20
CA TRP A 79 -1.93 -7.95 -6.24
C TRP A 79 -2.51 -6.76 -6.99
N PRO A 80 -3.34 -5.93 -6.32
CA PRO A 80 -3.79 -4.68 -6.93
C PRO A 80 -2.61 -3.85 -7.42
N SER A 81 -2.68 -3.39 -8.66
CA SER A 81 -1.59 -2.63 -9.28
C SER A 81 -2.08 -1.28 -9.76
N PHE A 82 -1.29 -0.25 -9.50
CA PHE A 82 -1.58 1.13 -9.90
C PHE A 82 -0.33 1.70 -10.57
N TYR A 83 -0.51 2.65 -11.47
CA TYR A 83 0.68 3.29 -12.06
C TYR A 83 1.04 4.62 -11.41
N ALA A 84 0.23 5.11 -10.47
CA ALA A 84 0.53 6.31 -9.69
C ALA A 84 -0.36 6.41 -8.45
N PRO A 85 0.14 6.99 -7.34
CA PRO A 85 -0.73 7.31 -6.20
C PRO A 85 -1.63 8.50 -6.51
N THR A 86 -2.62 8.74 -5.66
CA THR A 86 -3.54 9.88 -5.84
C THR A 86 -2.79 11.21 -5.77
N GLU A 87 -1.80 11.30 -4.88
CA GLU A 87 -0.88 12.43 -4.75
C GLU A 87 0.48 11.86 -4.38
N ASN A 88 1.58 12.50 -4.81
CA ASN A 88 2.92 12.01 -4.48
C ASN A 88 3.18 11.97 -2.97
N ASP A 89 2.59 12.89 -2.22
CA ASP A 89 2.75 12.95 -0.78
C ASP A 89 1.75 12.10 0.01
N ALA A 90 0.89 11.35 -0.68
CA ALA A 90 0.00 10.39 -0.02
C ALA A 90 0.76 9.17 0.50
N VAL A 91 1.92 8.89 -0.07
CA VAL A 91 2.72 7.70 0.23
C VAL A 91 4.15 8.08 0.59
N GLU A 92 4.77 7.22 1.37
CA GLU A 92 6.18 7.33 1.75
C GLU A 92 6.94 6.15 1.14
N LEU A 93 8.12 6.43 0.56
CA LEU A 93 8.96 5.42 -0.06
C LEU A 93 10.17 5.15 0.83
N ILE A 94 10.42 3.86 1.11
CA ILE A 94 11.50 3.44 2.00
C ILE A 94 12.29 2.33 1.32
N GLU A 95 13.63 2.42 1.36
CA GLU A 95 14.49 1.36 0.86
C GLU A 95 14.27 0.08 1.68
N ASP A 96 13.98 -1.02 1.02
CA ASP A 96 13.74 -2.31 1.65
C ASP A 96 14.85 -3.29 1.25
N ARG A 97 15.68 -3.66 2.22
CA ARG A 97 16.78 -4.60 2.06
C ARG A 97 16.52 -5.97 2.65
N SER A 98 15.27 -6.27 2.97
CA SER A 98 14.90 -7.55 3.61
C SER A 98 15.23 -8.77 2.74
N LEU A 99 15.34 -8.58 1.41
CA LEU A 99 15.70 -9.63 0.47
C LEU A 99 17.09 -9.42 -0.14
N PHE A 100 17.99 -8.75 0.60
CA PHE A 100 19.34 -8.45 0.12
C PHE A 100 20.00 -9.73 -0.47
N PRO A 101 20.70 -9.64 -1.62
CA PRO A 101 21.16 -8.44 -2.33
C PRO A 101 20.11 -7.75 -3.20
N ARG A 102 18.89 -8.29 -3.30
CA ARG A 102 17.79 -7.63 -4.00
C ARG A 102 17.26 -6.50 -3.11
N VAL A 103 17.31 -5.27 -3.62
CA VAL A 103 16.80 -4.10 -2.92
C VAL A 103 15.50 -3.67 -3.59
N ARG A 104 14.45 -3.47 -2.79
CA ARG A 104 13.15 -3.04 -3.27
C ARG A 104 12.81 -1.67 -2.68
N THR A 105 11.75 -1.04 -3.18
CA THR A 105 11.23 0.20 -2.61
C THR A 105 9.88 -0.09 -1.96
N GLU A 106 9.83 0.01 -0.65
CA GLU A 106 8.61 -0.18 0.13
C GLU A 106 7.73 1.06 0.06
N VAL A 107 6.41 0.85 0.01
CA VAL A 107 5.40 1.93 0.00
C VAL A 107 4.64 1.87 1.30
N ARG A 108 4.59 3.00 2.01
CA ARG A 108 3.83 3.17 3.25
C ARG A 108 2.85 4.32 3.11
N CYS A 109 1.78 4.26 3.91
CA CYS A 109 0.86 5.39 4.03
C CYS A 109 1.60 6.57 4.67
N ALA A 110 1.65 7.72 4.00
CA ALA A 110 2.35 8.89 4.52
C ALA A 110 1.68 9.47 5.77
N ALA A 111 0.38 9.22 5.96
CA ALA A 111 -0.36 9.75 7.11
C ALA A 111 -0.10 8.96 8.39
N CYS A 112 -0.05 7.63 8.33
CA CYS A 112 0.04 6.79 9.54
C CYS A 112 1.22 5.81 9.55
N GLY A 113 1.97 5.69 8.45
CA GLY A 113 3.12 4.81 8.37
C GLY A 113 2.81 3.34 8.12
N SER A 114 1.55 2.97 7.90
CA SER A 114 1.21 1.57 7.67
C SER A 114 1.82 1.06 6.37
N HIS A 115 2.30 -0.17 6.39
CA HIS A 115 2.86 -0.82 5.20
C HIS A 115 1.76 -1.12 4.19
N LEU A 116 2.00 -0.78 2.92
CA LEU A 116 1.04 -0.99 1.85
C LEU A 116 1.54 -2.01 0.83
N GLY A 117 2.79 -1.93 0.44
CA GLY A 117 3.37 -2.79 -0.59
C GLY A 117 4.70 -2.28 -1.08
N HIS A 118 4.94 -2.43 -2.38
CA HIS A 118 6.20 -2.01 -3.02
C HIS A 118 5.92 -1.38 -4.38
N VAL A 119 6.84 -0.52 -4.84
CA VAL A 119 6.77 0.05 -6.19
C VAL A 119 7.97 -0.44 -7.01
N PHE A 120 7.70 -0.78 -8.28
CA PHE A 120 8.70 -1.25 -9.23
C PHE A 120 8.66 -0.36 -10.47
N THR A 121 9.83 -0.08 -11.05
CA THR A 121 9.94 0.81 -12.22
C THR A 121 10.66 0.10 -13.36
N GLY A 122 10.42 0.56 -14.58
CA GLY A 122 11.17 0.09 -15.75
C GLY A 122 10.85 -1.32 -16.20
N GLU A 123 9.68 -1.84 -15.88
CA GLU A 123 9.30 -3.23 -16.23
C GLU A 123 8.66 -3.34 -17.61
N GLY A 124 8.37 -2.21 -18.26
CA GLY A 124 7.83 -2.23 -19.62
C GLY A 124 6.33 -2.36 -19.73
N TYR A 125 5.58 -2.10 -18.66
CA TYR A 125 4.12 -2.07 -18.75
C TYR A 125 3.68 -0.87 -19.58
N ALA A 126 2.58 -1.02 -20.33
CA ALA A 126 2.05 0.04 -21.17
C ALA A 126 1.22 1.04 -20.34
N VAL A 127 1.90 1.71 -19.41
CA VAL A 127 1.29 2.73 -18.54
C VAL A 127 2.13 3.99 -18.56
N PRO A 128 1.54 5.18 -18.30
CA PRO A 128 2.23 6.46 -18.48
C PRO A 128 3.53 6.64 -17.71
N THR A 129 3.63 6.05 -16.51
CA THR A 129 4.78 6.23 -15.62
C THR A 129 5.82 5.14 -15.72
N ASP A 130 5.50 4.03 -16.38
CA ASP A 130 6.30 2.80 -16.36
C ASP A 130 6.58 2.35 -14.93
N GLU A 131 5.63 2.60 -14.02
CA GLU A 131 5.71 2.20 -12.62
C GLU A 131 4.58 1.23 -12.29
N ARG A 132 4.90 0.23 -11.47
CA ARG A 132 3.90 -0.69 -10.93
C ARG A 132 3.91 -0.58 -9.41
N TRP A 133 2.88 0.09 -8.89
CA TRP A 133 2.64 0.20 -7.45
C TRP A 133 1.85 -1.03 -7.04
N CYS A 134 2.55 -2.00 -6.48
CA CYS A 134 2.01 -3.31 -6.12
C CYS A 134 1.59 -3.28 -4.66
N ILE A 135 0.28 -3.22 -4.42
CA ILE A 135 -0.27 -2.91 -3.10
C ILE A 135 -1.10 -4.08 -2.58
N ASN A 136 -0.94 -4.41 -1.31
CA ASN A 136 -1.73 -5.46 -0.68
C ASN A 136 -3.21 -5.06 -0.61
N SER A 137 -4.08 -5.92 -1.12
CA SER A 137 -5.52 -5.70 -1.10
C SER A 137 -6.03 -5.51 0.34
N VAL A 138 -5.51 -6.31 1.28
CA VAL A 138 -5.95 -6.27 2.68
C VAL A 138 -5.51 -5.02 3.44
N ALA A 139 -4.66 -4.18 2.82
CA ALA A 139 -4.26 -2.89 3.38
C ALA A 139 -5.17 -1.75 2.92
N LEU A 140 -6.13 -2.03 2.04
CA LEU A 140 -6.95 -1.03 1.37
C LEU A 140 -8.44 -1.18 1.71
N ILE A 141 -9.15 -0.07 1.63
CA ILE A 141 -10.62 -0.03 1.61
C ILE A 141 -11.00 0.74 0.34
N LEU A 142 -11.86 0.15 -0.47
CA LEU A 142 -12.41 0.85 -1.64
C LEU A 142 -13.64 1.63 -1.24
N GLU A 143 -13.62 2.95 -1.49
CA GLU A 143 -14.81 3.78 -1.40
C GLU A 143 -15.33 3.98 -2.82
N PRO A 144 -16.43 3.29 -3.19
CA PRO A 144 -16.97 3.41 -4.54
C PRO A 144 -17.48 4.83 -4.82
N LYS A 145 -17.32 5.26 -6.06
CA LYS A 145 -17.88 6.54 -6.51
C LYS A 145 -19.35 6.32 -6.86
N ASN A 146 -20.20 7.16 -6.31
CA ASN A 146 -21.63 7.12 -6.61
C ASN A 146 -21.95 7.82 -7.92
#